data_45ea46ac01221cae5218f12c194de24f
#
_entry.id   45ea46ac01221cae5218f12c194de24f
#
_cell.length_a   1.000
_cell.length_b   1.000
_cell.length_c   1.000
_cell.angle_alpha   90.00
_cell.angle_beta   90.00
_cell.angle_gamma   90.00
#
_symmetry.space_group_name_H-M   'P 1'
#
loop_
_entity.id
_entity.type
_entity.pdbx_description
1 polymer ?
#
loop_
_entity_poly.entity_id
_entity_poly.type
_entity_poly.pdbx_seq_one_letter_code
_entity_poly.pdbx_strand_id
1 'polypeptide(L)'
;EVPPDDSLADALTAALLDFNTFPASENERHRARMELILRTPALQGYSSVMYQGWRAAIAEFVARHTGARADDHIPRTVAYLVLGVAVASYEQWLTDADSDLRDLLGTGMLTLSEGLGRSTPPLERG
;
A
#
# COMPACT_ATOMS: atom_id res chain seq x y z
N GLU A 1 -14.55 2.20 -15.27
CA GLU A 1 -13.80 3.32 -15.66
C GLU A 1 -13.79 4.38 -14.59
N VAL A 2 -12.69 5.01 -14.39
CA VAL A 2 -12.52 6.05 -13.37
C VAL A 2 -13.14 7.35 -13.87
N PRO A 3 -14.07 7.93 -13.11
CA PRO A 3 -14.60 9.22 -13.53
C PRO A 3 -13.48 10.25 -13.67
N PRO A 4 -13.65 11.21 -14.59
CA PRO A 4 -12.56 12.16 -14.84
C PRO A 4 -12.16 12.99 -13.63
N ASP A 5 -13.08 13.18 -12.67
CA ASP A 5 -12.76 13.99 -11.51
C ASP A 5 -12.26 13.20 -10.33
N ASP A 6 -12.11 11.87 -10.47
CA ASP A 6 -11.51 11.09 -9.40
C ASP A 6 -10.03 11.45 -9.27
N SER A 7 -9.58 11.61 -8.06
CA SER A 7 -8.19 11.90 -7.82
C SER A 7 -7.36 10.64 -7.97
N LEU A 8 -6.07 10.82 -8.21
CA LEU A 8 -5.15 9.70 -8.22
C LEU A 8 -5.17 8.97 -6.88
N ALA A 9 -5.26 9.72 -5.78
CA ALA A 9 -5.30 9.12 -4.45
C ALA A 9 -6.50 8.20 -4.29
N ASP A 10 -7.67 8.64 -4.76
CA ASP A 10 -8.88 7.81 -4.66
C ASP A 10 -8.75 6.56 -5.51
N ALA A 11 -8.22 6.71 -6.72
CA ALA A 11 -8.06 5.57 -7.61
C ALA A 11 -7.05 4.57 -7.06
N LEU A 12 -5.94 5.06 -6.50
CA LEU A 12 -4.95 4.18 -5.90
C LEU A 12 -5.50 3.45 -4.68
N THR A 13 -6.27 4.16 -3.85
CA THR A 13 -6.85 3.54 -2.68
C THR A 13 -7.80 2.41 -3.08
N ALA A 14 -8.66 2.68 -4.06
CA ALA A 14 -9.59 1.65 -4.50
C ALA A 14 -8.86 0.44 -5.06
N ALA A 15 -7.82 0.67 -5.86
CA ALA A 15 -7.07 -0.43 -6.44
C ALA A 15 -6.33 -1.23 -5.37
N LEU A 16 -5.74 -0.54 -4.39
CA LEU A 16 -5.00 -1.22 -3.34
C LEU A 16 -5.93 -2.07 -2.48
N LEU A 17 -7.08 -1.54 -2.13
CA LEU A 17 -8.04 -2.29 -1.33
C LEU A 17 -8.56 -3.50 -2.10
N ASP A 18 -8.87 -3.30 -3.38
CA ASP A 18 -9.38 -4.39 -4.20
C ASP A 18 -8.35 -5.49 -4.36
N PHE A 19 -7.09 -5.11 -4.59
CA PHE A 19 -6.03 -6.08 -4.79
C PHE A 19 -5.78 -6.90 -3.52
N ASN A 20 -6.05 -6.34 -2.37
CA ASN A 20 -5.78 -6.98 -1.08
C ASN A 20 -7.04 -7.48 -0.38
N THR A 21 -8.14 -7.65 -1.12
CA THR A 21 -9.36 -8.20 -0.57
C THR A 21 -9.42 -9.69 -0.86
N PHE A 22 -9.59 -10.48 0.19
CA PHE A 22 -9.63 -11.93 0.07
C PHE A 22 -10.90 -12.45 0.74
N PRO A 23 -11.42 -13.59 0.28
CA PRO A 23 -12.55 -14.19 0.98
C PRO A 23 -12.21 -14.44 2.43
N ALA A 24 -13.19 -14.27 3.30
CA ALA A 24 -12.95 -14.46 4.74
C ALA A 24 -12.39 -15.84 5.03
N SER A 25 -12.77 -16.83 4.23
CA SER A 25 -12.29 -18.19 4.45
C SER A 25 -10.79 -18.34 4.19
N GLU A 26 -10.17 -17.36 3.53
CA GLU A 26 -8.75 -17.43 3.22
C GLU A 26 -7.90 -16.50 4.05
N ASN A 27 -8.52 -15.73 4.94
CA ASN A 27 -7.77 -14.76 5.72
C ASN A 27 -6.68 -15.41 6.56
N GLU A 28 -6.99 -16.51 7.19
CA GLU A 28 -6.03 -17.17 8.06
C GLU A 28 -4.84 -17.70 7.27
N ARG A 29 -5.13 -18.30 6.10
CA ARG A 29 -4.07 -18.80 5.25
C ARG A 29 -3.21 -17.66 4.71
N HIS A 30 -3.85 -16.57 4.32
CA HIS A 30 -3.13 -15.42 3.82
C HIS A 30 -2.23 -14.82 4.90
N ARG A 31 -2.75 -14.70 6.12
CA ARG A 31 -1.96 -14.19 7.24
C ARG A 31 -0.77 -15.08 7.50
N ALA A 32 -0.97 -16.40 7.52
CA ALA A 32 0.13 -17.33 7.77
C ALA A 32 1.20 -17.23 6.70
N ARG A 33 0.78 -17.11 5.43
CA ARG A 33 1.74 -17.01 4.34
C ARG A 33 2.55 -15.72 4.42
N MET A 34 1.89 -14.61 4.72
CA MET A 34 2.60 -13.35 4.80
C MET A 34 3.52 -13.30 6.01
N GLU A 35 3.11 -13.92 7.11
CA GLU A 35 3.99 -13.99 8.26
C GLU A 35 5.24 -14.77 7.92
N LEU A 36 5.09 -15.88 7.22
CA LEU A 36 6.24 -16.68 6.82
C LEU A 36 7.18 -15.88 5.92
N ILE A 37 6.63 -15.20 4.92
CA ILE A 37 7.44 -14.46 3.95
C ILE A 37 8.14 -13.28 4.62
N LEU A 38 7.43 -12.53 5.45
CA LEU A 38 7.97 -11.27 5.97
C LEU A 38 8.82 -11.44 7.20
N ARG A 39 8.67 -12.55 7.93
CA ARG A 39 9.35 -12.71 9.21
C ARG A 39 10.37 -13.82 9.24
N THR A 40 10.57 -14.54 8.14
CA THR A 40 11.56 -15.60 8.08
C THR A 40 12.82 -15.05 7.43
N PRO A 41 13.93 -14.95 8.16
CA PRO A 41 15.14 -14.36 7.57
C PRO A 41 15.58 -15.05 6.30
N ALA A 42 15.39 -16.36 6.19
CA ALA A 42 15.79 -17.08 4.99
C ALA A 42 15.00 -16.66 3.76
N LEU A 43 13.87 -15.98 3.93
CA LEU A 43 13.04 -15.55 2.80
C LEU A 43 13.16 -14.07 2.53
N GLN A 44 14.17 -13.39 3.06
CA GLN A 44 14.33 -11.97 2.82
C GLN A 44 14.50 -11.63 1.34
N GLY A 45 15.24 -12.47 0.62
CA GLY A 45 15.39 -12.25 -0.81
C GLY A 45 14.07 -12.34 -1.54
N TYR A 46 13.23 -13.26 -1.13
CA TYR A 46 11.91 -13.40 -1.76
C TYR A 46 11.04 -12.18 -1.51
N SER A 47 11.05 -11.66 -0.28
CA SER A 47 10.25 -10.48 0.01
C SER A 47 10.75 -9.26 -0.75
N SER A 48 12.05 -9.14 -0.97
CA SER A 48 12.59 -8.05 -1.79
C SER A 48 12.05 -8.11 -3.21
N VAL A 49 12.02 -9.29 -3.80
CA VAL A 49 11.48 -9.46 -5.14
C VAL A 49 9.99 -9.14 -5.17
N MET A 50 9.27 -9.57 -4.14
CA MET A 50 7.84 -9.29 -4.05
C MET A 50 7.58 -7.79 -3.98
N TYR A 51 8.35 -7.08 -3.15
CA TYR A 51 8.22 -5.63 -3.03
C TYR A 51 8.51 -4.93 -4.36
N GLN A 52 9.53 -5.41 -5.08
CA GLN A 52 9.86 -4.83 -6.37
C GLN A 52 8.69 -5.00 -7.35
N GLY A 53 8.04 -6.16 -7.34
CA GLY A 53 6.88 -6.38 -8.17
C GLY A 53 5.72 -5.47 -7.80
N TRP A 54 5.49 -5.27 -6.51
CA TRP A 54 4.44 -4.37 -6.07
C TRP A 54 4.72 -2.94 -6.55
N ARG A 55 5.97 -2.49 -6.39
CA ARG A 55 6.32 -1.15 -6.83
C ARG A 55 6.13 -0.98 -8.34
N ALA A 56 6.52 -1.99 -9.11
CA ALA A 56 6.36 -1.92 -10.56
C ALA A 56 4.89 -1.78 -10.94
N ALA A 57 4.04 -2.55 -10.30
CA ALA A 57 2.61 -2.50 -10.60
C ALA A 57 2.02 -1.15 -10.26
N ILE A 58 2.40 -0.60 -9.10
CA ILE A 58 1.90 0.70 -8.67
C ILE A 58 2.39 1.80 -9.60
N ALA A 59 3.67 1.76 -9.98
CA ALA A 59 4.23 2.77 -10.86
C ALA A 59 3.53 2.77 -12.22
N GLU A 60 3.21 1.57 -12.73
CA GLU A 60 2.47 1.49 -13.99
C GLU A 60 1.06 2.04 -13.87
N PHE A 61 0.42 1.77 -12.74
CA PHE A 61 -0.91 2.31 -12.49
C PHE A 61 -0.89 3.84 -12.51
N VAL A 62 0.08 4.42 -11.79
CA VAL A 62 0.20 5.88 -11.72
C VAL A 62 0.51 6.45 -13.11
N ALA A 63 1.40 5.79 -13.85
CA ALA A 63 1.76 6.26 -15.18
C ALA A 63 0.54 6.30 -16.09
N ARG A 64 -0.27 5.24 -16.06
CA ARG A 64 -1.47 5.21 -16.90
C ARG A 64 -2.46 6.30 -16.50
N HIS A 65 -2.55 6.57 -15.21
CA HIS A 65 -3.52 7.54 -14.71
C HIS A 65 -3.09 8.97 -15.01
N THR A 66 -1.79 9.24 -15.05
CA THR A 66 -1.28 10.61 -15.20
C THR A 66 -0.70 10.89 -16.57
N GLY A 67 -0.56 9.88 -17.42
CA GLY A 67 0.07 10.06 -18.73
C GLY A 67 1.60 10.06 -18.67
N ALA A 68 2.19 9.79 -17.52
CA ALA A 68 3.63 9.73 -17.38
C ALA A 68 4.15 8.33 -17.73
N ARG A 69 5.47 8.17 -17.70
CA ARG A 69 6.09 6.86 -17.86
C ARG A 69 6.30 6.23 -16.51
N ALA A 70 6.22 4.90 -16.45
CA ALA A 70 6.36 4.20 -15.18
C ALA A 70 7.71 4.45 -14.51
N ASP A 71 8.76 4.72 -15.29
CA ASP A 71 10.08 4.96 -14.71
C ASP A 71 10.37 6.43 -14.48
N ASP A 72 9.39 7.31 -14.68
CA ASP A 72 9.55 8.71 -14.31
C ASP A 72 9.59 8.86 -12.80
N HIS A 73 10.12 9.98 -12.34
CA HIS A 73 10.34 10.20 -10.91
C HIS A 73 9.05 10.17 -10.11
N ILE A 74 7.98 10.81 -10.59
CA ILE A 74 6.75 10.88 -9.81
C ILE A 74 6.08 9.51 -9.66
N PRO A 75 5.85 8.74 -10.73
CA PRO A 75 5.30 7.40 -10.53
C PRO A 75 6.18 6.54 -9.63
N ARG A 76 7.50 6.66 -9.75
CA ARG A 76 8.41 5.90 -8.90
C ARG A 76 8.27 6.30 -7.44
N THR A 77 8.19 7.61 -7.18
CA THR A 77 8.02 8.10 -5.81
C THR A 77 6.73 7.60 -5.22
N VAL A 78 5.63 7.71 -5.96
CA VAL A 78 4.33 7.25 -5.47
C VAL A 78 4.37 5.76 -5.20
N ALA A 79 5.07 5.00 -6.05
CA ALA A 79 5.16 3.56 -5.86
C ALA A 79 5.80 3.22 -4.51
N TYR A 80 6.87 3.92 -4.15
CA TYR A 80 7.49 3.69 -2.84
C TYR A 80 6.60 4.10 -1.68
N LEU A 81 5.87 5.20 -1.85
CA LEU A 81 4.98 5.66 -0.77
C LEU A 81 3.85 4.67 -0.54
N VAL A 82 3.24 4.19 -1.61
CA VAL A 82 2.14 3.23 -1.48
C VAL A 82 2.66 1.90 -0.96
N LEU A 83 3.85 1.48 -1.41
CA LEU A 83 4.45 0.28 -0.86
C LEU A 83 4.65 0.42 0.64
N GLY A 84 5.08 1.59 1.10
CA GLY A 84 5.23 1.83 2.53
C GLY A 84 3.93 1.63 3.28
N VAL A 85 2.82 2.12 2.72
CA VAL A 85 1.52 1.91 3.33
C VAL A 85 1.22 0.41 3.42
N ALA A 86 1.47 -0.32 2.35
CA ALA A 86 1.17 -1.75 2.33
C ALA A 86 2.03 -2.50 3.34
N VAL A 87 3.33 -2.21 3.39
CA VAL A 87 4.23 -2.91 4.30
C VAL A 87 3.83 -2.64 5.75
N ALA A 88 3.58 -1.37 6.10
CA ALA A 88 3.21 -1.03 7.46
C ALA A 88 1.88 -1.69 7.84
N SER A 89 0.95 -1.76 6.90
CA SER A 89 -0.35 -2.37 7.16
C SER A 89 -0.20 -3.86 7.42
N TYR A 90 0.61 -4.54 6.62
CA TYR A 90 0.83 -5.97 6.85
C TYR A 90 1.56 -6.21 8.16
N GLU A 91 2.53 -5.38 8.50
CA GLU A 91 3.25 -5.55 9.76
C GLU A 91 2.30 -5.42 10.95
N GLN A 92 1.42 -4.43 10.90
CA GLN A 92 0.46 -4.27 11.99
C GLN A 92 -0.54 -5.42 12.02
N TRP A 93 -1.01 -5.83 10.86
CA TRP A 93 -1.97 -6.92 10.76
C TRP A 93 -1.42 -8.21 11.34
N LEU A 94 -0.13 -8.47 11.13
CA LEU A 94 0.49 -9.69 11.61
C LEU A 94 0.73 -9.66 13.12
N THR A 95 0.78 -8.49 13.72
CA THR A 95 1.01 -8.40 15.16
C THR A 95 -0.27 -8.24 15.96
N ASP A 96 -1.40 -7.93 15.30
CA ASP A 96 -2.65 -7.66 16.00
C ASP A 96 -3.73 -8.51 15.36
N ALA A 97 -4.09 -9.59 16.01
CA ALA A 97 -5.04 -10.55 15.46
C ALA A 97 -6.43 -9.94 15.27
N ASP A 98 -6.73 -8.87 16.02
CA ASP A 98 -8.05 -8.24 15.92
C ASP A 98 -8.09 -7.13 14.88
N SER A 99 -6.97 -6.81 14.26
CA SER A 99 -6.96 -5.75 13.25
C SER A 99 -7.50 -6.27 11.92
N ASP A 100 -7.92 -5.32 11.09
CA ASP A 100 -8.47 -5.62 9.78
C ASP A 100 -7.53 -5.02 8.75
N LEU A 101 -6.98 -5.85 7.88
CA LEU A 101 -6.02 -5.40 6.87
C LEU A 101 -6.62 -4.31 5.99
N ARG A 102 -7.87 -4.46 5.58
CA ARG A 102 -8.50 -3.47 4.72
C ARG A 102 -8.59 -2.11 5.40
N ASP A 103 -8.94 -2.10 6.69
CA ASP A 103 -8.99 -0.86 7.45
C ASP A 103 -7.61 -0.22 7.58
N LEU A 104 -6.59 -1.05 7.81
CA LEU A 104 -5.24 -0.54 7.93
C LEU A 104 -4.76 0.08 6.62
N LEU A 105 -5.01 -0.59 5.52
CA LEU A 105 -4.63 -0.06 4.21
C LEU A 105 -5.36 1.25 3.93
N GLY A 106 -6.65 1.31 4.23
CA GLY A 106 -7.42 2.52 4.01
C GLY A 106 -6.93 3.68 4.85
N THR A 107 -6.62 3.43 6.12
CA THR A 107 -6.09 4.46 6.99
C THR A 107 -4.74 4.97 6.49
N GLY A 108 -3.89 4.04 6.05
CA GLY A 108 -2.59 4.43 5.53
C GLY A 108 -2.71 5.28 4.29
N MET A 109 -3.62 4.92 3.39
CA MET A 109 -3.81 5.69 2.17
C MET A 109 -4.40 7.07 2.47
N LEU A 110 -5.29 7.15 3.46
CA LEU A 110 -5.83 8.44 3.85
C LEU A 110 -4.73 9.34 4.40
N THR A 111 -3.87 8.79 5.24
CA THR A 111 -2.74 9.53 5.77
C THR A 111 -1.86 10.06 4.64
N LEU A 112 -1.59 9.20 3.66
CA LEU A 112 -0.74 9.57 2.55
C LEU A 112 -1.39 10.67 1.71
N SER A 113 -2.67 10.52 1.41
CA SER A 113 -3.33 11.45 0.50
C SER A 113 -3.57 12.81 1.15
N GLU A 114 -3.75 12.85 2.46
CA GLU A 114 -3.94 14.12 3.15
C GLU A 114 -2.63 14.79 3.50
N GLY A 115 -1.55 14.03 3.50
CA GLY A 115 -0.26 14.59 3.82
C GLY A 115 -0.03 14.72 5.31
N LEU A 116 1.23 14.78 5.69
CA LEU A 116 1.56 14.81 7.12
C LEU A 116 1.10 16.09 7.78
N GLY A 117 1.12 17.18 7.06
CA GLY A 117 0.73 18.46 7.63
C GLY A 117 -0.75 18.58 7.90
N ARG A 118 -1.55 17.72 7.27
CA ARG A 118 -2.99 17.78 7.44
C ARG A 118 -3.51 16.74 8.40
N SER A 119 -2.94 15.54 8.36
CA SER A 119 -3.48 14.45 9.14
C SER A 119 -2.88 14.37 10.52
N THR A 120 -1.81 15.11 10.81
CA THR A 120 -1.22 15.12 12.12
C THR A 120 -1.28 16.55 12.67
N PRO A 121 -1.29 16.71 13.98
CA PRO A 121 -1.23 18.05 14.57
C PRO A 121 0.02 18.75 14.09
N PRO A 122 -0.02 20.05 13.92
CA PRO A 122 1.19 20.77 13.53
C PRO A 122 2.28 20.56 14.56
N LEU A 123 3.44 20.33 14.03
CA LEU A 123 4.54 20.26 14.89
C LEU A 123 4.72 21.59 15.43
N GLU A 124 4.56 21.85 16.37
CA GLU A 124 4.51 22.97 16.81
C GLU A 124 5.38 23.54 16.81
N ARG A 125 5.72 23.83 16.53
CA ARG A 125 6.33 24.35 16.46
C ARG A 125 6.47 25.07 17.19
N GLY A 126 6.64 25.11 17.49
CA GLY A 126 6.78 25.88 18.39
C GLY A 126 7.17 26.17 18.38
#